data_6f361797fb26264d6f489f7a41a418a0
#
_entry.id   6f361797fb26264d6f489f7a41a418a0
#
_cell.length_a   1.000
_cell.length_b   1.000
_cell.length_c   1.000
_cell.angle_alpha   90.00
_cell.angle_beta   90.00
_cell.angle_gamma   90.00
#
_symmetry.space_group_name_H-M   'P 1'
#
loop_
_entity.id
_entity.type
_entity.pdbx_description
1 polymer ?
#
loop_
_entity_poly.entity_id
_entity_poly.type
_entity_poly.pdbx_seq_one_letter_code
_entity_poly.pdbx_strand_id
1 'polypeptide(L)'
;MNLHQLNTEARAGHVQELNLIALEGGDYVIEARVHGHAHPVSDPKGKRLQFHSVVDAQRLLDGLPSVPRNLVHWSMDDEMCG
;
A
#
# COMPACT_ATOMS: atom_id res chain seq x y z
N MET A 1 8.07 -6.94 0.81
CA MET A 1 8.39 -6.12 2.01
C MET A 1 7.37 -6.41 3.09
N ASN A 2 7.81 -6.75 4.28
CA ASN A 2 6.89 -6.96 5.41
C ASN A 2 6.67 -5.65 6.18
N LEU A 3 5.76 -5.68 7.15
CA LEU A 3 5.43 -4.48 7.91
C LEU A 3 6.60 -3.93 8.71
N HIS A 4 7.44 -4.80 9.24
CA HIS A 4 8.62 -4.38 9.98
C HIS A 4 9.59 -3.63 9.07
N GLN A 5 9.85 -4.17 7.89
CA GLN A 5 10.70 -3.52 6.91
C GLN A 5 10.12 -2.19 6.45
N LEU A 6 8.82 -2.15 6.22
CA LEU A 6 8.14 -0.92 5.83
C LEU A 6 8.30 0.15 6.91
N ASN A 7 8.08 -0.21 8.16
CA ASN A 7 8.24 0.74 9.26
C ASN A 7 9.67 1.26 9.36
N THR A 8 10.64 0.39 9.22
CA THR A 8 12.05 0.76 9.25
C THR A 8 12.40 1.73 8.13
N GLU A 9 11.97 1.41 6.92
CA GLU A 9 12.22 2.27 5.75
C GLU A 9 11.50 3.60 5.86
N ALA A 10 10.29 3.60 6.36
CA ALA A 10 9.53 4.83 6.54
C ALA A 10 10.19 5.75 7.55
N ARG A 11 10.68 5.20 8.66
CA ARG A 11 11.39 5.99 9.68
C ARG A 11 12.71 6.54 9.17
N ALA A 12 13.35 5.81 8.27
CA ALA A 12 14.60 6.26 7.66
C ALA A 12 14.38 7.29 6.56
N GLY A 13 13.13 7.59 6.21
CA GLY A 13 12.82 8.54 5.16
C GLY A 13 12.99 7.99 3.75
N HIS A 14 13.05 6.68 3.61
CA HIS A 14 13.27 6.03 2.32
C HIS A 14 11.98 5.75 1.54
N VAL A 15 10.84 5.81 2.20
CA VAL A 15 9.56 5.55 1.55
C VAL A 15 9.08 6.83 0.89
N GLN A 16 8.98 6.81 -0.43
CA GLN A 16 8.57 7.97 -1.21
C GLN A 16 7.07 8.18 -1.15
N GLU A 17 6.31 7.10 -1.22
CA GLU A 17 4.85 7.16 -1.14
C GLU A 17 4.30 5.78 -0.80
N LEU A 18 3.06 5.78 -0.32
CA LEU A 18 2.30 4.57 -0.04
C LEU A 18 1.07 4.59 -0.92
N ASN A 19 0.85 3.52 -1.65
CA ASN A 19 -0.30 3.38 -2.53
C ASN A 19 -1.25 2.34 -1.96
N LEU A 20 -2.48 2.76 -1.71
CA LEU A 20 -3.56 1.86 -1.34
C LEU A 20 -4.32 1.51 -2.63
N ILE A 21 -4.25 0.25 -3.01
CA ILE A 21 -4.78 -0.21 -4.29
C ILE A 21 -6.07 -0.99 -4.05
N ALA A 22 -7.15 -0.51 -4.63
CA ALA A 22 -8.44 -1.19 -4.57
C ALA A 22 -8.49 -2.26 -5.66
N LEU A 23 -8.73 -3.49 -5.25
CA LEU A 23 -8.86 -4.62 -6.17
C LEU A 23 -10.32 -4.92 -6.44
N GLU A 24 -10.59 -5.64 -7.51
CA GLU A 24 -11.92 -6.17 -7.75
C GLU A 24 -12.28 -7.11 -6.60
N GLY A 25 -13.55 -7.11 -6.22
CA GLY A 25 -14.02 -7.90 -5.10
C GLY A 25 -14.01 -7.19 -3.76
N GLY A 26 -13.59 -5.94 -3.74
CA GLY A 26 -13.66 -5.11 -2.53
C GLY A 26 -12.47 -5.21 -1.60
N ASP A 27 -11.40 -5.86 -2.02
CA ASP A 27 -10.19 -5.95 -1.22
C ASP A 27 -9.22 -4.81 -1.56
N TYR A 28 -8.35 -4.52 -0.60
CA TYR A 28 -7.33 -3.47 -0.74
C TYR A 28 -5.97 -4.06 -0.41
N VAL A 29 -4.97 -3.63 -1.16
CA VAL A 29 -3.57 -3.99 -0.90
C VAL A 29 -2.74 -2.72 -0.84
N ILE A 30 -1.56 -2.81 -0.23
CA ILE A 30 -0.68 -1.66 -0.08
C ILE A 30 0.63 -1.93 -0.80
N GLU A 31 1.10 -0.91 -1.51
CA GLU A 31 2.44 -0.90 -2.08
C GLU A 31 3.21 0.29 -1.53
N ALA A 32 4.47 0.06 -1.22
CA ALA A 32 5.38 1.13 -0.82
C ALA A 32 6.37 1.40 -1.95
N ARG A 33 6.55 2.67 -2.27
CA ARG A 33 7.56 3.05 -3.25
C ARG A 33 8.83 3.43 -2.51
N VAL A 34 9.89 2.68 -2.76
CA VAL A 34 11.20 2.88 -2.14
C VAL A 34 12.24 2.90 -3.24
N HIS A 35 13.04 3.98 -3.29
CA HIS A 35 14.08 4.15 -4.30
C HIS A 35 13.58 3.98 -5.74
N GLY A 36 12.38 4.45 -6.01
CA GLY A 36 11.78 4.38 -7.35
C GLY A 36 11.14 3.04 -7.70
N HIS A 37 11.14 2.09 -6.78
CA HIS A 37 10.57 0.76 -7.00
C HIS A 37 9.36 0.53 -6.11
N ALA A 38 8.31 -0.06 -6.68
CA ALA A 38 7.12 -0.42 -5.93
C ALA A 38 7.32 -1.79 -5.29
N HIS A 39 7.07 -1.85 -3.99
CA HIS A 39 7.17 -3.08 -3.21
C HIS A 39 5.83 -3.40 -2.57
N PRO A 40 5.23 -4.54 -2.88
CA PRO A 40 4.00 -4.94 -2.20
C PRO A 40 4.29 -5.26 -0.74
N VAL A 41 3.38 -4.85 0.13
CA VAL A 41 3.51 -5.11 1.56
C VAL A 41 2.93 -6.48 1.85
N SER A 42 3.69 -7.31 2.56
CA SER A 42 3.34 -8.69 2.87
C SER A 42 3.16 -8.89 4.36
N ASP A 43 2.41 -9.96 4.72
CA ASP A 43 2.32 -10.37 6.11
C ASP A 43 3.59 -11.15 6.53
N PRO A 44 3.73 -11.52 7.82
CA PRO A 44 4.91 -12.26 8.27
C PRO A 44 5.11 -13.60 7.58
N LYS A 45 4.07 -14.15 6.97
CA LYS A 45 4.15 -15.42 6.27
C LYS A 45 4.53 -15.26 4.81
N GLY A 46 4.73 -14.04 4.35
CA GLY A 46 5.10 -13.75 2.98
C GLY A 46 3.94 -13.58 2.02
N LYS A 47 2.71 -13.65 2.50
CA LYS A 47 1.53 -13.41 1.68
C LYS A 47 1.25 -11.91 1.61
N ARG A 48 0.75 -11.46 0.46
CA ARG A 48 0.37 -10.06 0.30
C ARG A 48 -0.70 -9.70 1.32
N LEU A 49 -0.47 -8.62 2.05
CA LEU A 49 -1.40 -8.15 3.05
C LEU A 49 -2.64 -7.59 2.37
N GLN A 50 -3.81 -8.11 2.73
CA GLN A 50 -5.08 -7.67 2.16
C GLN A 50 -5.98 -7.12 3.25
N PHE A 51 -6.74 -6.09 2.90
CA PHE A 51 -7.69 -5.45 3.79
C PHE A 51 -9.06 -5.47 3.14
N HIS A 52 -10.10 -5.60 3.94
CA HIS A 52 -11.48 -5.64 3.44
C HIS A 52 -12.14 -4.27 3.44
N SER A 53 -11.49 -3.26 4.00
CA SER A 53 -12.00 -1.90 3.99
C SER A 53 -10.88 -0.89 3.96
N VAL A 54 -11.20 0.31 3.47
CA VAL A 54 -10.25 1.42 3.47
C VAL A 54 -9.88 1.81 4.90
N VAL A 55 -10.85 1.73 5.83
CA VAL A 55 -10.62 2.10 7.22
C VAL A 55 -9.54 1.21 7.85
N ASP A 56 -9.62 -0.09 7.62
CA ASP A 56 -8.64 -1.02 8.16
C ASP A 56 -7.23 -0.74 7.62
N ALA A 57 -7.15 -0.47 6.33
CA ALA A 57 -5.87 -0.13 5.71
C ALA A 57 -5.32 1.18 6.25
N GLN A 58 -6.18 2.19 6.41
CA GLN A 58 -5.76 3.48 6.93
C GLN A 58 -5.27 3.41 8.36
N ARG A 59 -5.87 2.55 9.18
CA ARG A 59 -5.41 2.34 10.55
C ARG A 59 -3.97 1.86 10.59
N LEU A 60 -3.62 0.96 9.69
CA LEU A 60 -2.25 0.49 9.58
C LEU A 60 -1.33 1.64 9.17
N LEU A 61 -1.74 2.41 8.16
CA LEU A 61 -0.93 3.49 7.63
C LEU A 61 -0.74 4.62 8.66
N ASP A 62 -1.75 4.84 9.51
CA ASP A 62 -1.67 5.87 10.54
C ASP A 62 -0.60 5.57 11.59
N GLY A 63 -0.24 4.32 11.75
CA GLY A 63 0.84 3.92 12.65
C GLY A 63 2.23 4.16 12.09
N LEU A 64 2.35 4.56 10.83
CA LEU A 64 3.62 4.83 10.18
C LEU A 64 3.93 6.32 10.21
N PRO A 65 5.22 6.69 10.04
CA PRO A 65 5.59 8.10 9.89
C PRO A 65 4.83 8.74 8.73
N SER A 66 4.75 10.06 8.74
CA SER A 66 4.05 10.80 7.71
C SER A 66 4.73 10.59 6.35
N VAL A 67 4.00 9.95 5.45
CA VAL A 67 4.45 9.66 4.08
C VAL A 67 3.27 9.97 3.16
N PRO A 68 3.51 10.53 1.97
CA PRO A 68 2.43 10.75 1.02
C PRO A 68 1.67 9.46 0.73
N ARG A 69 0.34 9.55 0.71
CA ARG A 69 -0.53 8.41 0.48
C ARG A 69 -1.41 8.67 -0.71
N ASN A 70 -1.58 7.63 -1.54
CA ASN A 70 -2.44 7.71 -2.71
C ASN A 70 -3.45 6.56 -2.67
N LEU A 71 -4.67 6.86 -3.06
CA LEU A 71 -5.67 5.83 -3.27
C LEU A 71 -5.74 5.55 -4.77
N VAL A 72 -5.41 4.34 -5.15
CA VAL A 72 -5.39 3.91 -6.54
C VAL A 72 -6.49 2.89 -6.74
N HIS A 73 -7.35 3.12 -7.72
CA HIS A 73 -8.37 2.16 -8.08
C HIS A 73 -7.89 1.35 -9.26
N TRP A 74 -7.87 0.04 -9.07
CA TRP A 74 -7.61 -0.86 -10.16
C TRP A 74 -8.94 -1.11 -10.87
N SER A 75 -9.12 -0.50 -12.02
CA SER A 75 -10.36 -0.62 -12.76
C SER A 75 -10.08 -0.74 -14.25
N MET A 76 -10.67 -1.75 -14.86
CA MET A 76 -10.59 -1.92 -16.31
C MET A 76 -11.38 -0.86 -17.04
N ASP A 77 -12.36 -0.28 -16.37
CA ASP A 77 -13.23 0.73 -16.98
C ASP A 77 -12.47 2.00 -17.34
N ASP A 78 -11.43 2.32 -16.60
CA ASP A 78 -10.64 3.50 -16.85
C ASP A 78 -9.99 3.47 -18.23
N GLU A 79 -9.62 2.29 -18.67
CA GLU A 79 -9.01 2.14 -19.98
C GLU A 79 -10.01 2.35 -21.11
N MET A 80 -11.23 2.01 -20.86
CA MET A 80 -12.27 2.10 -21.88
C MET A 80 -12.73 3.53 -22.09
N CYS A 81 -12.57 4.35 -21.11
CA CYS A 81 -12.94 5.76 -21.20
C CYS A 81 -11.93 6.59 -21.99
N GLY A 82 -10.78 6.02 -22.17
CA GLY A 82 -9.69 6.70 -22.85
C GLY A 82 -9.92 6.90 -24.33
#